data_fff88593ea202cf924ccf814c13796df
#
_entry.id   fff88593ea202cf924ccf814c13796df
#
_cell.length_a   1.000
_cell.length_b   1.000
_cell.length_c   1.000
_cell.angle_alpha   90.00
_cell.angle_beta   90.00
_cell.angle_gamma   90.00
#
_symmetry.space_group_name_H-M   'P 1'
#
loop_
_entity.id
_entity.type
_entity.pdbx_description
1 polymer ?
#
loop_
_entity_poly.entity_id
_entity_poly.type
_entity_poly.pdbx_seq_one_letter_code
_entity_poly.pdbx_strand_id
1 'polypeptide(L)'
;MNEKELKEKRNELQAKMEEILNKAKIENRAMNDEEIKNFDDVEKEIKNIDATLERCNKINKIECKQPEGEKELTQEEKDIKAFATFIRNYVNGVPQNAETKLTKGDNGSIIPKTIAQKVIDKVIEISPLYASATRYNTKGTLAIPKYNNTTDDVTVAYATEFDELVSHSGKFDTVELTGFLIGALTKVSRSMINNTDINLTDYVVNKMAEKFKLFYENEMLNGTSDKISGIVGSYDSENMKVTLAAKSSITADELIDIQETVPDAFQVNAYWIMHRDTRKKIRKLKDSDGNYILNRAFNEKWDYELLGKPVYCSEKAEKLGTASKPVIFYGDFSGLAIKETESMEIQILLEKFATQHAIGVVGYSELDAKVENTQKIAVAVSGATDPTSK
;
A
#
# COMPACT_ATOMS: atom_id res chain seq x y z
N MET A 1 4.47 -48.85 -20.10
CA MET A 1 3.29 -48.75 -21.01
C MET A 1 2.46 -47.57 -20.56
N ASN A 2 2.16 -46.70 -21.48
CA ASN A 2 1.36 -45.49 -21.18
C ASN A 2 -0.15 -45.87 -21.14
N GLU A 3 -0.98 -45.17 -20.39
CA GLU A 3 -2.43 -45.44 -20.26
C GLU A 3 -3.14 -45.52 -21.62
N LYS A 4 -2.68 -44.75 -22.61
CA LYS A 4 -3.19 -44.74 -23.97
C LYS A 4 -2.87 -46.07 -24.68
N GLU A 5 -1.66 -46.56 -24.53
CA GLU A 5 -1.22 -47.86 -25.10
C GLU A 5 -1.96 -49.06 -24.50
N LEU A 6 -2.30 -48.98 -23.19
CA LEU A 6 -3.10 -49.99 -22.51
C LEU A 6 -4.54 -50.02 -23.04
N LYS A 7 -5.14 -48.86 -23.31
CA LYS A 7 -6.48 -48.76 -23.89
C LYS A 7 -6.51 -49.25 -25.34
N GLU A 8 -5.49 -48.96 -26.14
CA GLU A 8 -5.37 -49.45 -27.51
C GLU A 8 -5.25 -50.97 -27.52
N LYS A 9 -4.38 -51.53 -26.70
CA LYS A 9 -4.20 -53.00 -26.60
C LYS A 9 -5.48 -53.71 -26.11
N ARG A 10 -6.22 -53.10 -25.18
CA ARG A 10 -7.54 -53.60 -24.74
C ARG A 10 -8.53 -53.71 -25.90
N ASN A 11 -8.61 -52.67 -26.75
CA ASN A 11 -9.52 -52.64 -27.90
C ASN A 11 -9.12 -53.68 -28.96
N GLU A 12 -7.82 -53.91 -29.19
CA GLU A 12 -7.34 -54.95 -30.09
C GLU A 12 -7.70 -56.36 -29.61
N LEU A 13 -7.57 -56.62 -28.31
CA LEU A 13 -7.94 -57.90 -27.71
C LEU A 13 -9.46 -58.11 -27.74
N GLN A 14 -10.25 -57.07 -27.54
CA GLN A 14 -11.71 -57.14 -27.68
C GLN A 14 -12.13 -57.46 -29.10
N ALA A 15 -11.50 -56.89 -30.12
CA ALA A 15 -11.75 -57.20 -31.52
C ALA A 15 -11.43 -58.68 -31.84
N LYS A 16 -10.33 -59.25 -31.27
CA LYS A 16 -9.99 -60.65 -31.41
C LYS A 16 -11.01 -61.58 -30.80
N MET A 17 -11.59 -61.24 -29.62
CA MET A 17 -12.65 -62.02 -29.01
C MET A 17 -13.93 -62.01 -29.89
N GLU A 18 -14.29 -60.88 -30.46
CA GLU A 18 -15.43 -60.74 -31.35
C GLU A 18 -15.20 -61.57 -32.64
N GLU A 19 -13.97 -61.59 -33.16
CA GLU A 19 -13.62 -62.41 -34.34
C GLU A 19 -13.82 -63.88 -34.09
N ILE A 20 -13.34 -64.43 -32.94
CA ILE A 20 -13.51 -65.81 -32.54
C ILE A 20 -14.98 -66.19 -32.43
N LEU A 21 -15.77 -65.31 -31.74
CA LEU A 21 -17.22 -65.49 -31.60
C LEU A 21 -17.98 -65.48 -32.95
N ASN A 22 -17.59 -64.56 -33.85
CA ASN A 22 -18.21 -64.41 -35.14
C ASN A 22 -17.93 -65.57 -36.05
N LYS A 23 -16.72 -66.18 -36.01
CA LYS A 23 -16.42 -67.43 -36.75
C LYS A 23 -17.34 -68.57 -36.35
N ALA A 24 -17.52 -68.81 -35.07
CA ALA A 24 -18.41 -69.86 -34.57
C ALA A 24 -19.91 -69.59 -34.93
N LYS A 25 -20.33 -68.31 -34.92
CA LYS A 25 -21.68 -67.89 -35.33
C LYS A 25 -21.93 -68.10 -36.83
N ILE A 26 -20.99 -67.74 -37.70
CA ILE A 26 -21.12 -67.85 -39.15
C ILE A 26 -21.18 -69.36 -39.57
N GLU A 27 -20.40 -70.20 -38.91
CA GLU A 27 -20.42 -71.59 -39.14
C GLU A 27 -21.55 -72.39 -38.44
N ASN A 28 -22.35 -71.67 -37.70
CA ASN A 28 -23.54 -72.15 -36.95
C ASN A 28 -23.21 -73.42 -36.10
N ARG A 29 -22.04 -73.40 -35.45
CA ARG A 29 -21.53 -74.46 -34.58
C ARG A 29 -21.10 -73.97 -33.23
N ALA A 30 -20.96 -74.86 -32.26
CA ALA A 30 -20.33 -74.54 -31.00
C ALA A 30 -18.80 -74.31 -31.21
N MET A 31 -18.21 -73.44 -30.37
CA MET A 31 -16.73 -73.19 -30.34
C MET A 31 -16.01 -74.54 -30.05
N ASN A 32 -14.90 -74.80 -30.74
CA ASN A 32 -14.08 -75.97 -30.46
C ASN A 32 -13.15 -75.67 -29.24
N ASP A 33 -12.50 -76.77 -28.74
CA ASP A 33 -11.66 -76.65 -27.52
C ASP A 33 -10.47 -75.66 -27.65
N GLU A 34 -9.94 -75.49 -28.86
CA GLU A 34 -8.88 -74.51 -29.14
C GLU A 34 -9.41 -73.10 -29.16
N GLU A 35 -10.63 -72.83 -29.71
CA GLU A 35 -11.27 -71.57 -29.76
C GLU A 35 -11.71 -71.08 -28.34
N ILE A 36 -12.20 -72.02 -27.53
CA ILE A 36 -12.55 -71.77 -26.13
C ILE A 36 -11.28 -71.40 -25.36
N LYS A 37 -10.19 -72.12 -25.52
CA LYS A 37 -8.95 -71.81 -24.83
C LYS A 37 -8.39 -70.42 -25.22
N ASN A 38 -8.39 -70.14 -26.53
CA ASN A 38 -7.94 -68.83 -27.01
C ASN A 38 -8.86 -67.67 -26.50
N PHE A 39 -10.15 -67.91 -26.42
CA PHE A 39 -11.10 -66.94 -25.89
C PHE A 39 -10.87 -66.67 -24.40
N ASP A 40 -10.68 -67.73 -23.59
CA ASP A 40 -10.40 -67.63 -22.16
C ASP A 40 -9.05 -66.94 -21.87
N ASP A 41 -8.02 -67.19 -22.67
CA ASP A 41 -6.72 -66.53 -22.54
C ASP A 41 -6.79 -65.03 -22.85
N VAL A 42 -7.52 -64.65 -23.91
CA VAL A 42 -7.74 -63.25 -24.28
C VAL A 42 -8.62 -62.53 -23.22
N GLU A 43 -9.66 -63.19 -22.69
CA GLU A 43 -10.49 -62.65 -21.60
C GLU A 43 -9.66 -62.39 -20.35
N LYS A 44 -8.72 -63.26 -20.01
CA LYS A 44 -7.83 -63.14 -18.88
C LYS A 44 -6.85 -61.96 -19.04
N GLU A 45 -6.34 -61.75 -20.27
CA GLU A 45 -5.50 -60.57 -20.56
C GLU A 45 -6.27 -59.25 -20.45
N ILE A 46 -7.51 -59.21 -20.96
CA ILE A 46 -8.38 -58.02 -20.83
C ILE A 46 -8.66 -57.69 -19.35
N LYS A 47 -8.99 -58.70 -18.52
CA LYS A 47 -9.21 -58.53 -17.08
C LYS A 47 -7.96 -57.97 -16.37
N ASN A 48 -6.77 -58.40 -16.76
CA ASN A 48 -5.51 -57.90 -16.22
C ASN A 48 -5.23 -56.43 -16.62
N ILE A 49 -5.55 -56.05 -17.86
CA ILE A 49 -5.45 -54.67 -18.35
C ILE A 49 -6.46 -53.78 -17.64
N ASP A 50 -7.70 -54.22 -17.50
CA ASP A 50 -8.75 -53.46 -16.79
C ASP A 50 -8.39 -53.24 -15.31
N ALA A 51 -7.87 -54.28 -14.62
CA ALA A 51 -7.38 -54.15 -13.25
C ALA A 51 -6.19 -53.17 -13.15
N THR A 52 -5.35 -53.09 -14.16
CA THR A 52 -4.24 -52.13 -14.21
C THR A 52 -4.72 -50.73 -14.46
N LEU A 53 -5.65 -50.53 -15.39
CA LEU A 53 -6.30 -49.23 -15.65
C LEU A 53 -7.08 -48.70 -14.42
N GLU A 54 -7.78 -49.61 -13.72
CA GLU A 54 -8.44 -49.22 -12.45
C GLU A 54 -7.45 -48.78 -11.38
N ARG A 55 -6.29 -49.42 -11.26
CA ARG A 55 -5.23 -49.01 -10.33
C ARG A 55 -4.63 -47.67 -10.74
N CYS A 56 -4.37 -47.44 -12.03
CA CYS A 56 -3.92 -46.16 -12.55
C CYS A 56 -4.96 -45.04 -12.26
N ASN A 57 -6.26 -45.31 -12.51
CA ASN A 57 -7.32 -44.38 -12.21
C ASN A 57 -7.47 -44.11 -10.70
N LYS A 58 -7.21 -45.10 -9.83
CA LYS A 58 -7.19 -44.87 -8.37
C LYS A 58 -6.01 -44.03 -7.97
N ILE A 59 -4.83 -44.23 -8.56
CA ILE A 59 -3.64 -43.38 -8.29
C ILE A 59 -3.89 -41.95 -8.77
N ASN A 60 -4.39 -41.75 -9.99
CA ASN A 60 -4.77 -40.44 -10.51
C ASN A 60 -5.85 -39.76 -9.68
N LYS A 61 -6.80 -40.51 -9.10
CA LYS A 61 -7.79 -39.97 -8.13
C LYS A 61 -7.18 -39.66 -6.76
N ILE A 62 -6.11 -40.32 -6.36
CA ILE A 62 -5.37 -40.03 -5.12
C ILE A 62 -4.49 -38.79 -5.32
N GLU A 63 -3.86 -38.64 -6.47
CA GLU A 63 -3.11 -37.44 -6.84
C GLU A 63 -4.02 -36.23 -7.12
N CYS A 64 -5.28 -36.43 -7.51
CA CYS A 64 -6.31 -35.41 -7.68
C CYS A 64 -7.22 -35.19 -6.45
N LYS A 65 -6.99 -35.80 -5.30
CA LYS A 65 -7.54 -35.31 -4.05
C LYS A 65 -6.73 -34.08 -3.64
N GLN A 66 -7.10 -32.92 -4.18
CA GLN A 66 -6.85 -31.64 -3.53
C GLN A 66 -7.33 -31.79 -2.08
N PRO A 67 -6.57 -31.33 -1.08
CA PRO A 67 -7.06 -31.30 0.28
C PRO A 67 -8.38 -30.50 0.28
N GLU A 68 -9.42 -31.09 0.80
CA GLU A 68 -10.70 -30.41 1.01
C GLU A 68 -10.46 -29.17 1.86
N GLY A 69 -10.49 -27.98 1.23
CA GLY A 69 -10.30 -26.71 1.90
C GLY A 69 -9.43 -25.68 1.20
N GLU A 70 -8.82 -25.94 0.05
CA GLU A 70 -8.24 -24.83 -0.71
C GLU A 70 -9.39 -24.00 -1.33
N LYS A 71 -9.71 -22.88 -0.65
CA LYS A 71 -10.41 -21.75 -1.27
C LYS A 71 -9.73 -21.48 -2.61
N GLU A 72 -10.48 -21.35 -3.69
CA GLU A 72 -9.93 -20.81 -4.94
C GLU A 72 -9.17 -19.54 -4.61
N LEU A 73 -7.85 -19.58 -4.82
CA LEU A 73 -6.98 -18.42 -4.58
C LEU A 73 -7.49 -17.26 -5.43
N THR A 74 -7.69 -16.14 -4.80
CA THR A 74 -8.01 -14.88 -5.50
C THR A 74 -6.89 -14.54 -6.48
N GLN A 75 -7.18 -13.71 -7.49
CA GLN A 75 -6.14 -13.29 -8.45
C GLN A 75 -4.95 -12.66 -7.74
N GLU A 76 -5.20 -11.92 -6.66
CA GLU A 76 -4.16 -11.32 -5.83
C GLU A 76 -3.26 -12.35 -5.15
N GLU A 77 -3.83 -13.42 -4.59
CA GLU A 77 -3.07 -14.50 -3.97
C GLU A 77 -2.24 -15.28 -4.98
N LYS A 78 -2.76 -15.43 -6.22
CA LYS A 78 -2.01 -16.03 -7.34
C LYS A 78 -0.82 -15.15 -7.72
N ASP A 79 -1.00 -13.84 -7.83
CA ASP A 79 0.05 -12.87 -8.16
C ASP A 79 1.15 -12.84 -7.08
N ILE A 80 0.78 -12.91 -5.80
CA ILE A 80 1.73 -12.96 -4.68
C ILE A 80 2.55 -14.25 -4.71
N LYS A 81 1.89 -15.40 -4.90
CA LYS A 81 2.58 -16.69 -5.03
C LYS A 81 3.51 -16.72 -6.25
N ALA A 82 3.05 -16.18 -7.38
CA ALA A 82 3.85 -16.07 -8.61
C ALA A 82 5.09 -15.20 -8.38
N PHE A 83 4.96 -14.07 -7.71
CA PHE A 83 6.07 -13.20 -7.36
C PHE A 83 7.11 -13.88 -6.45
N ALA A 84 6.67 -14.51 -5.37
CA ALA A 84 7.55 -15.24 -4.47
C ALA A 84 8.27 -16.40 -5.19
N THR A 85 7.54 -17.14 -6.03
CA THR A 85 8.07 -18.26 -6.83
C THR A 85 9.07 -17.76 -7.87
N PHE A 86 8.79 -16.64 -8.54
CA PHE A 86 9.70 -16.01 -9.49
C PHE A 86 11.06 -15.70 -8.85
N ILE A 87 11.06 -15.05 -7.69
CA ILE A 87 12.30 -14.72 -6.97
C ILE A 87 13.04 -15.98 -6.53
N ARG A 88 12.35 -17.00 -5.98
CA ARG A 88 12.96 -18.26 -5.55
C ARG A 88 13.56 -19.04 -6.71
N ASN A 89 12.83 -19.18 -7.82
CA ASN A 89 13.28 -19.90 -9.01
C ASN A 89 14.52 -19.23 -9.62
N TYR A 90 14.54 -17.91 -9.67
CA TYR A 90 15.69 -17.16 -10.16
C TYR A 90 16.93 -17.37 -9.28
N VAL A 91 16.78 -17.34 -7.94
CA VAL A 91 17.86 -17.57 -6.98
C VAL A 91 18.43 -18.98 -7.14
N ASN A 92 17.57 -19.98 -7.37
CA ASN A 92 17.94 -21.38 -7.51
C ASN A 92 18.44 -21.75 -8.92
N GLY A 93 18.50 -20.79 -9.86
CA GLY A 93 18.98 -21.01 -11.23
C GLY A 93 18.04 -21.90 -12.05
N VAL A 94 16.77 -22.04 -11.66
CA VAL A 94 15.78 -22.83 -12.40
C VAL A 94 15.35 -22.05 -13.65
N PRO A 95 15.40 -22.66 -14.87
CA PRO A 95 14.93 -22.01 -16.08
C PRO A 95 13.46 -21.58 -15.91
N GLN A 96 13.16 -20.34 -16.23
CA GLN A 96 11.80 -19.83 -16.13
C GLN A 96 10.94 -20.38 -17.26
N ASN A 97 9.94 -21.19 -16.93
CA ASN A 97 8.91 -21.63 -17.87
C ASN A 97 7.93 -20.48 -18.16
N ALA A 98 7.29 -20.51 -19.33
CA ALA A 98 6.41 -19.46 -19.83
C ALA A 98 5.21 -19.12 -18.93
N GLU A 99 4.86 -20.00 -17.98
CA GLU A 99 3.75 -19.82 -17.04
C GLU A 99 4.06 -18.89 -15.84
N THR A 100 5.36 -18.61 -15.59
CA THR A 100 5.82 -17.71 -14.51
C THR A 100 6.12 -16.29 -15.02
N LYS A 101 5.68 -15.92 -16.22
CA LYS A 101 5.92 -14.60 -16.76
C LYS A 101 5.08 -13.54 -16.04
N LEU A 102 5.72 -12.79 -15.17
CA LEU A 102 5.19 -11.58 -14.53
C LEU A 102 5.14 -10.36 -15.48
N THR A 103 5.26 -10.58 -16.81
CA THR A 103 5.43 -9.49 -17.76
C THR A 103 4.37 -9.49 -18.84
N LYS A 104 3.76 -8.33 -19.04
CA LYS A 104 3.16 -7.92 -20.32
C LYS A 104 4.25 -7.20 -21.12
N GLY A 105 4.93 -7.91 -22.03
CA GLY A 105 5.89 -7.29 -22.96
C GLY A 105 7.35 -7.69 -22.74
N ASP A 106 8.19 -7.47 -23.75
CA ASP A 106 9.56 -7.96 -23.95
C ASP A 106 10.64 -7.48 -22.97
N ASN A 107 10.32 -6.63 -21.99
CA ASN A 107 11.28 -6.08 -21.01
C ASN A 107 11.02 -6.59 -19.61
N GLY A 108 11.30 -7.87 -19.38
CA GLY A 108 11.10 -8.61 -18.13
C GLY A 108 11.42 -7.89 -16.83
N SER A 109 10.54 -8.01 -15.87
CA SER A 109 10.64 -7.72 -14.43
C SER A 109 9.79 -6.59 -13.86
N ILE A 110 8.64 -6.27 -14.46
CA ILE A 110 7.65 -5.39 -13.81
C ILE A 110 6.80 -6.25 -12.87
N ILE A 111 6.77 -5.88 -11.60
CA ILE A 111 5.94 -6.53 -10.58
C ILE A 111 4.46 -6.21 -10.81
N PRO A 112 3.53 -7.14 -10.55
CA PRO A 112 2.11 -6.89 -10.67
C PRO A 112 1.66 -5.64 -9.91
N LYS A 113 0.75 -4.86 -10.50
CA LYS A 113 0.15 -3.67 -9.86
C LYS A 113 -0.45 -3.96 -8.48
N THR A 114 -0.89 -5.19 -8.26
CA THR A 114 -1.43 -5.68 -6.97
C THR A 114 -0.44 -5.57 -5.82
N ILE A 115 0.86 -5.84 -6.05
CA ILE A 115 1.90 -5.72 -5.00
C ILE A 115 2.23 -4.26 -4.75
N ALA A 116 2.33 -3.44 -5.80
CA ALA A 116 2.52 -2.01 -5.67
C ALA A 116 1.37 -1.36 -4.88
N GLN A 117 0.12 -1.74 -5.17
CA GLN A 117 -1.05 -1.28 -4.43
C GLN A 117 -0.98 -1.66 -2.95
N LYS A 118 -0.56 -2.88 -2.62
CA LYS A 118 -0.37 -3.31 -1.22
C LYS A 118 0.65 -2.47 -0.45
N VAL A 119 1.72 -1.99 -1.11
CA VAL A 119 2.67 -1.08 -0.45
C VAL A 119 1.98 0.24 -0.12
N ILE A 120 1.20 0.81 -1.03
CA ILE A 120 0.45 2.05 -0.81
C ILE A 120 -0.60 1.86 0.29
N ASP A 121 -1.39 0.78 0.23
CA ASP A 121 -2.40 0.48 1.24
C ASP A 121 -1.78 0.35 2.63
N LYS A 122 -0.58 -0.26 2.72
CA LYS A 122 0.18 -0.34 3.95
C LYS A 122 0.70 1.02 4.43
N VAL A 123 1.12 1.91 3.52
CA VAL A 123 1.49 3.30 3.86
C VAL A 123 0.29 4.05 4.43
N ILE A 124 -0.89 3.91 3.83
CA ILE A 124 -2.15 4.50 4.33
C ILE A 124 -2.45 3.99 5.74
N GLU A 125 -2.33 2.68 5.98
CA GLU A 125 -2.60 2.07 7.28
C GLU A 125 -1.69 2.60 8.39
N ILE A 126 -0.40 2.82 8.08
CA ILE A 126 0.61 3.18 9.08
C ILE A 126 0.92 4.68 9.16
N SER A 127 0.43 5.50 8.22
CA SER A 127 0.62 6.97 8.21
C SER A 127 -0.72 7.71 8.27
N PRO A 128 -1.14 8.16 9.45
CA PRO A 128 -2.39 8.91 9.63
C PRO A 128 -2.44 10.21 8.80
N LEU A 129 -1.32 10.92 8.67
CA LEU A 129 -1.25 12.15 7.88
C LEU A 129 -1.55 11.88 6.40
N TYR A 130 -0.91 10.84 5.83
CA TYR A 130 -1.17 10.44 4.44
C TYR A 130 -2.61 9.92 4.24
N ALA A 131 -3.17 9.24 5.26
CA ALA A 131 -4.53 8.73 5.21
C ALA A 131 -5.60 9.84 5.26
N SER A 132 -5.37 10.92 6.00
CA SER A 132 -6.31 12.02 6.17
C SER A 132 -6.23 13.09 5.08
N ALA A 133 -5.10 13.19 4.38
CA ALA A 133 -4.91 14.17 3.31
C ALA A 133 -5.81 13.88 2.08
N THR A 134 -6.20 14.93 1.36
CA THR A 134 -6.96 14.79 0.12
C THR A 134 -6.05 14.35 -1.01
N ARG A 135 -6.35 13.21 -1.63
CA ARG A 135 -5.52 12.60 -2.68
C ARG A 135 -6.14 12.77 -4.05
N TYR A 136 -5.34 13.27 -4.99
CA TYR A 136 -5.70 13.45 -6.40
C TYR A 136 -4.83 12.53 -7.26
N ASN A 137 -5.46 11.63 -7.99
CA ASN A 137 -4.76 10.75 -8.94
C ASN A 137 -4.93 11.31 -10.35
N THR A 138 -3.99 12.15 -10.78
CA THR A 138 -4.04 12.82 -12.08
C THR A 138 -2.67 12.85 -12.75
N LYS A 139 -2.69 12.76 -14.10
CA LYS A 139 -1.48 12.90 -14.92
C LYS A 139 -1.25 14.37 -15.26
N GLY A 140 0.01 14.77 -15.40
CA GLY A 140 0.38 16.14 -15.72
C GLY A 140 0.29 17.08 -14.50
N THR A 141 0.25 18.38 -14.71
CA THR A 141 0.13 19.38 -13.66
C THR A 141 -1.34 19.52 -13.22
N LEU A 142 -1.60 19.44 -11.92
CA LEU A 142 -2.92 19.71 -11.35
C LEU A 142 -2.94 21.15 -10.83
N ALA A 143 -3.84 21.97 -11.35
CA ALA A 143 -4.07 23.34 -10.89
C ALA A 143 -5.39 23.39 -10.12
N ILE A 144 -5.32 23.67 -8.82
CA ILE A 144 -6.48 23.78 -7.92
C ILE A 144 -6.75 25.28 -7.69
N PRO A 145 -7.91 25.80 -8.10
CA PRO A 145 -8.26 27.18 -7.83
C PRO A 145 -8.56 27.37 -6.33
N LYS A 146 -7.87 28.30 -5.68
CA LYS A 146 -8.08 28.70 -4.29
C LYS A 146 -8.67 30.08 -4.26
N TYR A 147 -9.81 30.25 -3.60
CA TYR A 147 -10.40 31.57 -3.39
C TYR A 147 -9.57 32.36 -2.37
N ASN A 148 -9.21 33.59 -2.73
CA ASN A 148 -8.45 34.47 -1.87
C ASN A 148 -9.38 35.46 -1.18
N ASN A 149 -9.62 35.31 0.12
CA ASN A 149 -10.50 36.15 0.92
C ASN A 149 -9.84 37.46 1.39
N THR A 150 -8.54 37.65 1.15
CA THR A 150 -7.76 38.77 1.73
C THR A 150 -7.85 40.03 0.87
N THR A 151 -8.12 39.88 -0.42
CA THR A 151 -8.19 41.00 -1.36
C THR A 151 -9.47 40.89 -2.19
N ASP A 152 -10.29 41.96 -2.13
CA ASP A 152 -11.52 42.10 -2.93
C ASP A 152 -12.59 41.02 -2.69
N ASP A 153 -12.82 40.64 -1.45
CA ASP A 153 -13.90 39.70 -1.11
C ASP A 153 -15.29 40.27 -1.39
N VAL A 154 -16.23 39.41 -1.73
CA VAL A 154 -17.62 39.78 -1.94
C VAL A 154 -18.21 40.24 -0.60
N THR A 155 -18.49 41.53 -0.47
CA THR A 155 -19.10 42.09 0.74
C THR A 155 -20.62 42.16 0.60
N VAL A 156 -21.31 41.67 1.63
CA VAL A 156 -22.78 41.84 1.76
C VAL A 156 -23.03 43.03 2.62
N ALA A 157 -23.66 44.06 2.06
CA ALA A 157 -24.05 45.29 2.78
C ALA A 157 -25.56 45.53 2.66
N TYR A 158 -26.11 46.30 3.59
CA TYR A 158 -27.49 46.77 3.47
C TYR A 158 -27.61 47.73 2.28
N ALA A 159 -28.51 47.41 1.36
CA ALA A 159 -28.81 48.29 0.23
C ALA A 159 -29.90 49.29 0.61
N THR A 160 -29.69 50.56 0.28
CA THR A 160 -30.72 51.60 0.29
C THR A 160 -31.19 51.85 -1.13
N GLU A 161 -32.48 52.24 -1.29
CA GLU A 161 -33.01 52.57 -2.61
C GLU A 161 -32.18 53.71 -3.23
N PHE A 162 -31.73 53.52 -4.49
CA PHE A 162 -30.95 54.46 -5.29
C PHE A 162 -29.44 54.55 -4.98
N ASP A 163 -28.88 53.73 -4.04
CA ASP A 163 -27.45 53.65 -3.84
C ASP A 163 -26.84 52.50 -4.66
N GLU A 164 -25.71 52.72 -5.34
CA GLU A 164 -24.95 51.70 -6.04
C GLU A 164 -24.27 50.77 -5.04
N LEU A 165 -24.51 49.43 -5.20
CA LEU A 165 -23.75 48.41 -4.50
C LEU A 165 -22.32 48.39 -5.01
N VAL A 166 -21.35 48.39 -4.11
CA VAL A 166 -19.94 48.27 -4.46
C VAL A 166 -19.72 46.84 -4.94
N SER A 167 -19.34 46.72 -6.20
CA SER A 167 -19.04 45.40 -6.81
C SER A 167 -17.61 44.99 -6.50
N HIS A 168 -17.44 43.89 -5.79
CA HIS A 168 -16.16 43.25 -5.56
C HIS A 168 -16.13 41.94 -6.33
N SER A 169 -15.06 41.68 -7.08
CA SER A 169 -14.82 40.42 -7.75
C SER A 169 -13.72 39.69 -7.01
N GLY A 170 -14.05 38.60 -6.29
CA GLY A 170 -13.06 37.81 -5.60
C GLY A 170 -11.93 37.31 -6.55
N LYS A 171 -10.72 37.27 -6.05
CA LYS A 171 -9.57 36.73 -6.81
C LYS A 171 -9.39 35.22 -6.50
N PHE A 172 -9.08 34.50 -7.55
CA PHE A 172 -8.69 33.10 -7.41
C PHE A 172 -7.16 33.00 -7.59
N ASP A 173 -6.51 32.46 -6.57
CA ASP A 173 -5.14 32.00 -6.66
C ASP A 173 -5.14 30.53 -7.12
N THR A 174 -4.03 30.05 -7.64
CA THR A 174 -3.93 28.67 -8.11
C THR A 174 -2.85 27.94 -7.33
N VAL A 175 -3.22 26.82 -6.72
CA VAL A 175 -2.26 25.88 -6.14
C VAL A 175 -1.89 24.85 -7.21
N GLU A 176 -0.66 24.93 -7.71
CA GLU A 176 -0.15 24.01 -8.73
C GLU A 176 0.60 22.84 -8.07
N LEU A 177 0.21 21.63 -8.42
CA LEU A 177 0.86 20.37 -8.03
C LEU A 177 1.43 19.71 -9.29
N THR A 178 2.75 19.57 -9.35
CA THR A 178 3.43 19.04 -10.54
C THR A 178 3.71 17.55 -10.43
N GLY A 179 4.35 17.11 -9.39
CA GLY A 179 4.81 15.73 -9.16
C GLY A 179 6.31 15.58 -9.22
N PHE A 180 6.89 14.91 -8.25
CA PHE A 180 8.31 14.62 -8.14
C PHE A 180 8.53 13.12 -8.01
N LEU A 181 9.47 12.59 -8.80
CA LEU A 181 9.80 11.17 -8.79
C LEU A 181 10.54 10.80 -7.50
N ILE A 182 10.01 9.83 -6.78
CA ILE A 182 10.52 9.30 -5.52
C ILE A 182 10.86 7.84 -5.71
N GLY A 183 12.04 7.41 -5.27
CA GLY A 183 12.46 6.01 -5.37
C GLY A 183 12.93 5.44 -4.05
N ALA A 184 12.55 4.20 -3.76
CA ALA A 184 13.07 3.44 -2.63
C ALA A 184 13.70 2.13 -3.10
N LEU A 185 14.87 1.78 -2.55
CA LEU A 185 15.59 0.55 -2.85
C LEU A 185 15.73 -0.30 -1.60
N THR A 186 15.26 -1.55 -1.68
CA THR A 186 15.44 -2.57 -0.63
C THR A 186 16.33 -3.68 -1.17
N LYS A 187 17.33 -4.11 -0.39
CA LYS A 187 18.19 -5.25 -0.69
C LYS A 187 17.75 -6.47 0.12
N VAL A 188 17.64 -7.62 -0.54
CA VAL A 188 17.33 -8.90 0.09
C VAL A 188 18.48 -9.88 -0.18
N SER A 189 19.02 -10.48 0.87
CA SER A 189 20.09 -11.47 0.75
C SER A 189 19.57 -12.77 0.12
N ARG A 190 20.32 -13.36 -0.83
CA ARG A 190 20.02 -14.68 -1.41
C ARG A 190 20.04 -15.78 -0.36
N SER A 191 20.95 -15.69 0.61
CA SER A 191 21.00 -16.66 1.73
C SER A 191 19.73 -16.64 2.59
N MET A 192 19.15 -15.46 2.79
CA MET A 192 17.89 -15.32 3.53
C MET A 192 16.72 -15.94 2.76
N ILE A 193 16.71 -15.80 1.43
CA ILE A 193 15.66 -16.39 0.57
C ILE A 193 15.74 -17.92 0.59
N ASN A 194 16.96 -18.49 0.58
CA ASN A 194 17.18 -19.93 0.50
C ASN A 194 16.96 -20.65 1.84
N ASN A 195 17.26 -19.99 2.95
CA ASN A 195 17.34 -20.63 4.27
C ASN A 195 16.10 -20.40 5.15
N THR A 196 15.10 -19.69 4.67
CA THR A 196 13.96 -19.31 5.51
C THR A 196 12.63 -19.44 4.75
N ASP A 197 11.61 -20.01 5.41
CA ASP A 197 10.22 -20.04 4.93
C ASP A 197 9.49 -18.71 5.12
N ILE A 198 10.25 -17.59 5.17
CA ILE A 198 9.66 -16.24 5.30
C ILE A 198 8.86 -15.92 4.04
N ASN A 199 7.67 -15.36 4.23
CA ASN A 199 6.93 -14.75 3.14
C ASN A 199 7.69 -13.52 2.63
N LEU A 200 8.51 -13.75 1.60
CA LEU A 200 9.40 -12.73 1.02
C LEU A 200 8.61 -11.52 0.52
N THR A 201 7.41 -11.75 -0.01
CA THR A 201 6.54 -10.68 -0.51
C THR A 201 6.15 -9.72 0.61
N ASP A 202 5.66 -10.26 1.73
CA ASP A 202 5.25 -9.43 2.88
C ASP A 202 6.44 -8.71 3.50
N TYR A 203 7.61 -9.35 3.56
CA TYR A 203 8.83 -8.69 4.04
C TYR A 203 9.19 -7.48 3.17
N VAL A 204 9.20 -7.64 1.84
CA VAL A 204 9.52 -6.55 0.90
C VAL A 204 8.47 -5.44 0.98
N VAL A 205 7.18 -5.80 0.95
CA VAL A 205 6.05 -4.85 1.06
C VAL A 205 6.16 -4.03 2.35
N ASN A 206 6.33 -4.68 3.49
CA ASN A 206 6.44 -3.99 4.78
C ASN A 206 7.67 -3.08 4.86
N LYS A 207 8.83 -3.53 4.35
CA LYS A 207 10.06 -2.72 4.35
C LYS A 207 9.96 -1.51 3.43
N MET A 208 9.37 -1.66 2.25
CA MET A 208 9.15 -0.56 1.33
C MET A 208 8.15 0.44 1.92
N ALA A 209 7.00 -0.04 2.40
CA ALA A 209 5.98 0.80 3.03
C ALA A 209 6.53 1.61 4.21
N GLU A 210 7.37 1.00 5.08
CA GLU A 210 8.04 1.69 6.17
C GLU A 210 8.92 2.86 5.68
N LYS A 211 9.68 2.65 4.60
CA LYS A 211 10.56 3.69 4.03
C LYS A 211 9.77 4.80 3.34
N PHE A 212 8.77 4.44 2.54
CA PHE A 212 7.88 5.41 1.90
C PHE A 212 7.11 6.23 2.94
N LYS A 213 6.58 5.60 4.01
CA LYS A 213 5.95 6.31 5.11
C LYS A 213 6.85 7.40 5.68
N LEU A 214 8.08 7.03 6.07
CA LEU A 214 9.02 7.97 6.69
C LEU A 214 9.38 9.13 5.76
N PHE A 215 9.48 8.86 4.47
CA PHE A 215 9.76 9.86 3.47
C PHE A 215 8.54 10.76 3.24
N TYR A 216 7.37 10.18 3.02
CA TYR A 216 6.13 10.93 2.80
C TYR A 216 5.77 11.81 3.99
N GLU A 217 5.87 11.31 5.22
CA GLU A 217 5.66 12.13 6.41
C GLU A 217 6.62 13.31 6.47
N ASN A 218 7.89 13.12 6.10
CA ASN A 218 8.86 14.21 6.06
C ASN A 218 8.49 15.27 5.02
N GLU A 219 8.20 14.83 3.78
CA GLU A 219 7.88 15.74 2.68
C GLU A 219 6.53 16.44 2.87
N MET A 220 5.53 15.76 3.45
CA MET A 220 4.23 16.36 3.74
C MET A 220 4.31 17.40 4.88
N LEU A 221 5.14 17.16 5.90
CA LEU A 221 5.30 18.10 7.01
C LEU A 221 6.26 19.23 6.63
N ASN A 222 7.52 18.89 6.34
CA ASN A 222 8.61 19.86 6.21
C ASN A 222 8.82 20.31 4.77
N GLY A 223 8.60 19.43 3.81
CA GLY A 223 8.94 19.67 2.42
C GLY A 223 10.44 19.67 2.15
N THR A 224 10.80 19.84 0.91
CA THR A 224 12.18 20.03 0.45
C THR A 224 12.21 21.18 -0.55
N SER A 225 13.15 22.11 -0.39
CA SER A 225 13.32 23.26 -1.29
C SER A 225 13.40 22.81 -2.75
N ASP A 226 12.71 23.54 -3.63
CA ASP A 226 12.61 23.27 -5.09
C ASP A 226 11.99 21.92 -5.47
N LYS A 227 11.33 21.23 -4.51
CA LYS A 227 10.59 19.99 -4.70
C LYS A 227 9.23 20.08 -4.02
N ILE A 228 8.88 19.07 -3.23
CA ILE A 228 7.61 19.02 -2.50
C ILE A 228 7.62 20.12 -1.43
N SER A 229 6.60 20.99 -1.45
CA SER A 229 6.50 22.09 -0.49
C SER A 229 6.05 21.63 0.90
N GLY A 230 5.16 20.65 0.97
CA GLY A 230 4.57 20.17 2.22
C GLY A 230 3.78 21.28 2.96
N ILE A 231 3.49 21.07 4.24
CA ILE A 231 2.81 22.07 5.07
C ILE A 231 3.75 23.25 5.32
N VAL A 232 5.00 23.01 5.71
CA VAL A 232 5.95 24.08 6.07
C VAL A 232 6.33 24.98 4.90
N GLY A 233 6.36 24.46 3.68
CA GLY A 233 6.68 25.24 2.49
C GLY A 233 5.49 25.93 1.84
N SER A 234 4.26 25.60 2.27
CA SER A 234 3.03 26.12 1.66
C SER A 234 2.01 26.69 2.64
N TYR A 235 2.36 26.80 3.94
CA TYR A 235 1.46 27.42 4.92
C TYR A 235 1.43 28.95 4.75
N ASP A 236 0.26 29.50 5.03
CA ASP A 236 0.05 30.95 5.06
C ASP A 236 0.55 31.50 6.40
N SER A 237 1.52 32.41 6.33
CA SER A 237 2.10 33.02 7.53
C SER A 237 1.17 33.96 8.29
N GLU A 238 0.10 34.43 7.64
CA GLU A 238 -0.87 35.36 8.26
C GLU A 238 -2.01 34.60 8.94
N ASN A 239 -2.55 33.56 8.27
CA ASN A 239 -3.76 32.90 8.72
C ASN A 239 -3.53 31.56 9.45
N MET A 240 -2.38 30.92 9.23
CA MET A 240 -2.11 29.58 9.79
C MET A 240 -1.07 29.58 10.90
N LYS A 241 -0.29 30.64 11.03
CA LYS A 241 0.90 30.66 11.90
C LYS A 241 0.58 31.18 13.28
N VAL A 242 0.90 30.41 14.31
CA VAL A 242 1.01 30.84 15.70
C VAL A 242 2.47 30.85 16.11
N THR A 243 3.00 31.97 16.58
CA THR A 243 4.39 32.08 17.03
C THR A 243 4.44 31.92 18.54
N LEU A 244 5.11 30.90 19.03
CA LEU A 244 5.31 30.65 20.45
C LEU A 244 6.26 31.69 21.04
N ALA A 245 6.02 32.12 22.27
CA ALA A 245 6.83 33.10 22.99
C ALA A 245 8.26 32.56 23.27
N ALA A 246 8.38 31.27 23.55
CA ALA A 246 9.64 30.65 23.89
C ALA A 246 10.09 29.63 22.84
N LYS A 247 11.41 29.45 22.78
CA LYS A 247 12.04 28.44 21.92
C LYS A 247 11.89 27.02 22.47
N SER A 248 12.04 26.84 23.79
CA SER A 248 12.16 25.54 24.42
C SER A 248 10.98 25.14 25.32
N SER A 249 10.06 26.04 25.59
CA SER A 249 8.86 25.82 26.40
C SER A 249 7.59 26.22 25.66
N ILE A 250 6.46 25.75 26.12
CA ILE A 250 5.14 26.08 25.63
C ILE A 250 4.21 26.19 26.83
N THR A 251 3.23 27.11 26.74
CA THR A 251 2.22 27.33 27.76
C THR A 251 0.88 26.70 27.38
N ALA A 252 -0.03 26.58 28.33
CA ALA A 252 -1.39 26.11 28.07
C ALA A 252 -2.18 27.08 27.17
N ASP A 253 -1.98 28.38 27.40
CA ASP A 253 -2.65 29.45 26.63
C ASP A 253 -2.22 29.39 25.15
N GLU A 254 -0.94 29.20 24.87
CA GLU A 254 -0.45 29.00 23.49
C GLU A 254 -1.05 27.77 22.80
N LEU A 255 -1.35 26.71 23.55
CA LEU A 255 -2.03 25.52 22.99
C LEU A 255 -3.47 25.83 22.61
N ILE A 256 -4.16 26.67 23.41
CA ILE A 256 -5.50 27.13 23.10
C ILE A 256 -5.47 28.07 21.88
N ASP A 257 -4.51 28.98 21.80
CA ASP A 257 -4.35 29.90 20.66
C ASP A 257 -4.14 29.10 19.35
N ILE A 258 -3.37 28.03 19.38
CA ILE A 258 -3.19 27.15 18.22
C ILE A 258 -4.52 26.49 17.83
N GLN A 259 -5.28 25.99 18.79
CA GLN A 259 -6.57 25.35 18.54
C GLN A 259 -7.59 26.34 17.94
N GLU A 260 -7.69 27.51 18.51
CA GLU A 260 -8.64 28.55 18.08
C GLU A 260 -8.27 29.19 16.73
N THR A 261 -7.05 29.01 16.24
CA THR A 261 -6.67 29.46 14.89
C THR A 261 -7.46 28.67 13.80
N VAL A 262 -7.93 27.48 14.11
CA VAL A 262 -8.76 26.67 13.20
C VAL A 262 -10.25 26.93 13.54
N PRO A 263 -11.04 27.40 12.57
CA PRO A 263 -12.49 27.62 12.79
C PRO A 263 -13.21 26.33 13.22
N ASP A 264 -14.22 26.47 14.09
CA ASP A 264 -15.01 25.36 14.64
C ASP A 264 -15.55 24.38 13.59
N ALA A 265 -15.91 24.91 12.41
CA ALA A 265 -16.41 24.11 11.29
C ALA A 265 -15.42 23.02 10.85
N PHE A 266 -14.11 23.23 11.03
CA PHE A 266 -13.05 22.29 10.63
C PHE A 266 -12.46 21.52 11.81
N GLN A 267 -12.88 21.79 13.03
CA GLN A 267 -12.35 21.13 14.22
C GLN A 267 -12.88 19.69 14.40
N VAL A 268 -13.93 19.27 13.72
CA VAL A 268 -14.55 17.94 13.92
C VAL A 268 -13.53 16.81 13.73
N ASN A 269 -12.78 16.84 12.62
CA ASN A 269 -11.78 15.81 12.28
C ASN A 269 -10.34 16.25 12.61
N ALA A 270 -10.20 17.35 13.38
CA ALA A 270 -8.88 17.88 13.71
C ALA A 270 -8.15 17.01 14.71
N TYR A 271 -6.84 16.94 14.55
CA TYR A 271 -5.92 16.28 15.49
C TYR A 271 -4.58 17.01 15.53
N TRP A 272 -3.80 16.69 16.59
CA TRP A 272 -2.48 17.26 16.81
C TRP A 272 -1.40 16.39 16.18
N ILE A 273 -0.42 17.02 15.52
CA ILE A 273 0.81 16.37 15.09
C ILE A 273 1.99 17.08 15.73
N MET A 274 2.86 16.34 16.40
CA MET A 274 4.06 16.87 17.03
C MET A 274 5.13 15.81 17.20
N HIS A 275 6.37 16.22 17.48
CA HIS A 275 7.43 15.29 17.83
C HIS A 275 7.22 14.70 19.24
N ARG A 276 7.65 13.46 19.46
CA ARG A 276 7.56 12.77 20.75
C ARG A 276 8.17 13.58 21.91
N ASP A 277 9.30 14.28 21.69
CA ASP A 277 9.94 15.11 22.71
C ASP A 277 9.10 16.35 23.03
N THR A 278 8.42 16.95 22.05
CA THR A 278 7.46 18.06 22.26
C THR A 278 6.27 17.57 23.07
N ARG A 279 5.67 16.43 22.72
CA ARG A 279 4.62 15.80 23.52
C ARG A 279 5.06 15.54 24.96
N LYS A 280 6.30 15.09 25.18
CA LYS A 280 6.84 14.87 26.53
C LYS A 280 6.88 16.17 27.34
N LYS A 281 7.18 17.33 26.72
CA LYS A 281 7.17 18.63 27.39
C LYS A 281 5.75 19.06 27.74
N ILE A 282 4.80 18.98 26.77
CA ILE A 282 3.39 19.31 26.97
C ILE A 282 2.77 18.42 28.06
N ARG A 283 3.11 17.14 28.09
CA ARG A 283 2.62 16.21 29.11
C ARG A 283 3.03 16.59 30.54
N LYS A 284 4.10 17.36 30.69
CA LYS A 284 4.55 17.84 32.01
C LYS A 284 3.89 19.14 32.43
N LEU A 285 3.09 19.77 31.55
CA LEU A 285 2.32 20.95 31.90
C LEU A 285 1.23 20.53 32.90
N LYS A 286 1.07 21.37 33.91
CA LYS A 286 0.09 21.19 34.98
C LYS A 286 -0.78 22.45 35.05
N ASP A 287 -2.03 22.24 35.41
CA ASP A 287 -2.93 23.32 35.79
C ASP A 287 -2.60 23.89 37.20
N SER A 288 -3.34 24.90 37.63
CA SER A 288 -3.17 25.51 38.98
C SER A 288 -3.39 24.50 40.12
N ASP A 289 -4.15 23.45 39.89
CA ASP A 289 -4.45 22.39 40.86
C ASP A 289 -3.45 21.24 40.83
N GLY A 290 -2.45 21.28 39.96
CA GLY A 290 -1.39 20.29 39.84
C GLY A 290 -1.74 19.10 38.92
N ASN A 291 -2.90 19.10 38.23
CA ASN A 291 -3.28 18.05 37.30
C ASN A 291 -2.57 18.23 35.95
N TYR A 292 -2.33 17.11 35.26
CA TYR A 292 -1.73 17.17 33.93
C TYR A 292 -2.77 17.53 32.86
N ILE A 293 -2.44 18.48 32.00
CA ILE A 293 -3.31 18.98 30.93
C ILE A 293 -3.50 17.92 29.83
N LEU A 294 -2.44 17.16 29.50
CA LEU A 294 -2.50 16.09 28.50
C LEU A 294 -2.93 14.77 29.18
N ASN A 295 -4.14 14.35 28.90
CA ASN A 295 -4.71 13.13 29.44
C ASN A 295 -4.44 11.93 28.54
N ARG A 296 -4.57 10.71 29.13
CA ARG A 296 -4.56 9.45 28.41
C ARG A 296 -5.98 9.11 27.96
N ALA A 297 -6.17 8.91 26.66
CA ALA A 297 -7.44 8.41 26.13
C ALA A 297 -7.42 6.87 26.16
N PHE A 298 -8.47 6.27 26.77
CA PHE A 298 -8.51 4.81 26.90
C PHE A 298 -9.15 4.08 25.71
N ASN A 299 -9.88 4.80 24.85
CA ASN A 299 -10.70 4.20 23.79
C ASN A 299 -10.42 4.76 22.38
N GLU A 300 -9.36 5.52 22.18
CA GLU A 300 -9.07 6.16 20.91
C GLU A 300 -7.93 5.49 20.16
N LYS A 301 -7.84 5.76 18.85
CA LYS A 301 -6.80 5.27 17.94
C LYS A 301 -5.38 5.60 18.44
N TRP A 302 -5.23 6.70 19.19
CA TRP A 302 -3.97 7.15 19.80
C TRP A 302 -4.13 7.35 21.29
N ASP A 303 -3.08 6.98 22.06
CA ASP A 303 -3.10 6.92 23.53
C ASP A 303 -3.27 8.26 24.26
N TYR A 304 -3.23 9.38 23.56
CA TYR A 304 -3.23 10.73 24.17
C TYR A 304 -4.18 11.68 23.50
N GLU A 305 -4.86 12.45 24.34
CA GLU A 305 -5.80 13.49 23.95
C GLU A 305 -5.36 14.82 24.57
N LEU A 306 -5.34 15.89 23.77
CA LEU A 306 -5.01 17.25 24.16
C LEU A 306 -6.17 18.17 23.76
N LEU A 307 -6.74 18.86 24.75
CA LEU A 307 -7.87 19.76 24.57
C LEU A 307 -9.03 19.11 23.77
N GLY A 308 -9.39 17.87 24.12
CA GLY A 308 -10.48 17.14 23.48
C GLY A 308 -10.17 16.61 22.06
N LYS A 309 -8.89 16.61 21.63
CA LYS A 309 -8.47 16.15 20.31
C LYS A 309 -7.29 15.17 20.38
N PRO A 310 -7.29 14.13 19.53
CA PRO A 310 -6.25 13.12 19.56
C PRO A 310 -4.87 13.66 19.15
N VAL A 311 -3.80 13.07 19.71
CA VAL A 311 -2.40 13.48 19.48
C VAL A 311 -1.64 12.40 18.75
N TYR A 312 -1.23 12.68 17.52
CA TYR A 312 -0.32 11.84 16.76
C TYR A 312 1.13 12.33 16.92
N CYS A 313 2.06 11.38 17.10
CA CYS A 313 3.48 11.67 17.14
C CYS A 313 4.18 11.24 15.87
N SER A 314 4.75 12.21 15.16
CA SER A 314 5.67 11.98 14.05
C SER A 314 7.11 12.28 14.46
N GLU A 315 8.02 11.35 14.21
CA GLU A 315 9.48 11.58 14.41
C GLU A 315 10.07 12.56 13.37
N LYS A 316 9.26 12.96 12.37
CA LYS A 316 9.66 13.92 11.32
C LYS A 316 9.26 15.36 11.64
N ALA A 317 8.35 15.57 12.58
CA ALA A 317 8.09 16.90 13.12
C ALA A 317 9.32 17.44 13.87
N GLU A 318 9.57 18.75 13.78
CA GLU A 318 10.68 19.39 14.49
C GLU A 318 10.45 19.38 16.01
N LYS A 319 11.57 19.33 16.74
CA LYS A 319 11.56 19.33 18.21
C LYS A 319 11.43 20.72 18.76
N LEU A 320 10.60 20.88 19.79
CA LEU A 320 10.60 22.12 20.59
C LEU A 320 11.99 22.31 21.23
N GLY A 321 12.63 23.43 20.91
CA GLY A 321 14.03 23.73 21.25
C GLY A 321 14.87 24.18 20.06
N THR A 322 14.37 24.02 18.82
CA THR A 322 14.95 24.60 17.60
C THR A 322 14.30 25.95 17.37
N ALA A 323 15.07 27.01 17.18
CA ALA A 323 14.55 28.36 17.02
C ALA A 323 13.83 28.57 15.70
N SER A 324 12.71 29.27 15.71
CA SER A 324 11.95 29.70 14.53
C SER A 324 11.60 28.58 13.56
N LYS A 325 11.29 27.39 14.10
CA LYS A 325 10.87 26.23 13.32
C LYS A 325 9.45 25.77 13.66
N PRO A 326 8.69 25.28 12.69
CA PRO A 326 7.39 24.65 12.93
C PRO A 326 7.56 23.39 13.79
N VAL A 327 6.90 23.36 14.96
CA VAL A 327 7.07 22.30 15.96
C VAL A 327 5.79 21.54 16.27
N ILE A 328 4.63 22.19 16.07
CA ILE A 328 3.30 21.61 16.29
C ILE A 328 2.41 21.97 15.12
N PHE A 329 1.63 20.99 14.65
CA PHE A 329 0.61 21.16 13.65
C PHE A 329 -0.72 20.71 14.24
N TYR A 330 -1.77 21.49 14.00
CA TYR A 330 -3.12 21.20 14.46
C TYR A 330 -4.11 21.44 13.33
N GLY A 331 -5.12 20.62 13.22
CA GLY A 331 -6.23 20.81 12.32
C GLY A 331 -6.72 19.58 11.60
N ASP A 332 -7.60 19.80 10.62
CA ASP A 332 -8.07 18.79 9.69
C ASP A 332 -7.13 18.73 8.47
N PHE A 333 -6.31 17.68 8.43
CA PHE A 333 -5.31 17.51 7.37
C PHE A 333 -5.90 17.13 6.01
N SER A 334 -7.23 17.04 5.88
CA SER A 334 -7.88 17.02 4.56
C SER A 334 -7.63 18.33 3.78
N GLY A 335 -7.19 19.39 4.46
CA GLY A 335 -6.72 20.63 3.83
C GLY A 335 -5.35 20.52 3.11
N LEU A 336 -4.65 19.40 3.25
CA LEU A 336 -3.43 19.11 2.52
C LEU A 336 -3.77 18.30 1.26
N ALA A 337 -3.51 18.87 0.08
CA ALA A 337 -3.66 18.18 -1.20
C ALA A 337 -2.41 17.38 -1.53
N ILE A 338 -2.58 16.13 -1.86
CA ILE A 338 -1.55 15.23 -2.36
C ILE A 338 -1.89 14.85 -3.79
N LYS A 339 -0.98 15.07 -4.70
CA LYS A 339 -1.09 14.59 -6.07
C LYS A 339 -0.21 13.36 -6.25
N GLU A 340 -0.81 12.31 -6.77
CA GLU A 340 -0.14 11.09 -7.22
C GLU A 340 -0.35 10.95 -8.72
N THR A 341 0.72 10.74 -9.50
CA THR A 341 0.61 10.70 -10.96
C THR A 341 0.25 9.32 -11.47
N GLU A 342 0.82 8.28 -10.89
CA GLU A 342 0.55 6.87 -11.21
C GLU A 342 0.73 5.99 -9.98
N SER A 343 0.14 4.80 -10.03
CA SER A 343 0.43 3.75 -9.07
C SER A 343 1.93 3.45 -9.06
N MET A 344 2.47 3.23 -7.86
CA MET A 344 3.87 2.86 -7.65
C MET A 344 4.34 1.79 -8.62
N GLU A 345 5.46 2.02 -9.29
CA GLU A 345 6.15 1.03 -10.11
C GLU A 345 7.22 0.33 -9.29
N ILE A 346 7.18 -1.01 -9.26
CA ILE A 346 8.17 -1.81 -8.54
C ILE A 346 8.96 -2.64 -9.56
N GLN A 347 10.30 -2.62 -9.44
CA GLN A 347 11.21 -3.37 -10.30
C GLN A 347 12.18 -4.22 -9.48
N ILE A 348 12.53 -5.40 -10.00
CA ILE A 348 13.53 -6.28 -9.40
C ILE A 348 14.87 -6.09 -10.11
N LEU A 349 15.90 -5.75 -9.34
CA LEU A 349 17.27 -5.58 -9.82
C LEU A 349 18.10 -6.83 -9.51
N LEU A 350 18.23 -7.70 -10.48
CA LEU A 350 18.88 -9.01 -10.31
C LEU A 350 20.39 -8.94 -10.48
N GLU A 351 20.88 -8.13 -11.45
CA GLU A 351 22.29 -8.06 -11.82
C GLU A 351 23.07 -7.06 -10.99
N LYS A 352 22.46 -5.92 -10.64
CA LYS A 352 23.14 -4.81 -9.94
C LYS A 352 23.83 -5.23 -8.63
N PHE A 353 23.28 -6.21 -7.93
CA PHE A 353 23.78 -6.70 -6.64
C PHE A 353 24.27 -8.16 -6.67
N ALA A 354 24.52 -8.70 -7.86
CA ALA A 354 25.01 -10.07 -8.02
C ALA A 354 26.32 -10.34 -7.26
N THR A 355 27.26 -9.37 -7.30
CA THR A 355 28.55 -9.43 -6.58
C THR A 355 28.40 -9.37 -5.05
N GLN A 356 27.26 -8.88 -4.54
CA GLN A 356 26.95 -8.79 -3.11
C GLN A 356 26.08 -9.95 -2.61
N HIS A 357 25.88 -10.98 -3.43
CA HIS A 357 24.98 -12.13 -3.16
C HIS A 357 23.58 -11.68 -2.68
N ALA A 358 23.04 -10.64 -3.34
CA ALA A 358 21.78 -10.01 -2.99
C ALA A 358 20.92 -9.71 -4.23
N ILE A 359 19.62 -9.51 -3.99
CA ILE A 359 18.64 -9.03 -4.97
C ILE A 359 18.16 -7.65 -4.52
N GLY A 360 18.06 -6.70 -5.43
CA GLY A 360 17.45 -5.40 -5.18
C GLY A 360 15.99 -5.39 -5.58
N VAL A 361 15.14 -4.76 -4.78
CA VAL A 361 13.79 -4.39 -5.16
C VAL A 361 13.70 -2.87 -5.07
N VAL A 362 13.41 -2.22 -6.19
CA VAL A 362 13.26 -0.77 -6.27
C VAL A 362 11.80 -0.43 -6.53
N GLY A 363 11.27 0.54 -5.80
CA GLY A 363 9.96 1.10 -6.03
C GLY A 363 10.07 2.57 -6.40
N TYR A 364 9.35 2.99 -7.44
CA TYR A 364 9.21 4.38 -7.85
C TYR A 364 7.78 4.83 -7.65
N SER A 365 7.62 6.06 -7.19
CA SER A 365 6.33 6.75 -7.07
C SER A 365 6.54 8.22 -7.41
N GLU A 366 5.52 8.86 -7.92
CA GLU A 366 5.53 10.30 -8.20
C GLU A 366 4.49 10.98 -7.30
N LEU A 367 4.96 11.93 -6.49
CA LEU A 367 4.16 12.61 -5.48
C LEU A 367 4.47 14.10 -5.45
N ASP A 368 3.43 14.93 -5.19
CA ASP A 368 3.56 16.31 -4.78
C ASP A 368 2.54 16.61 -3.68
N ALA A 369 2.85 17.54 -2.76
CA ALA A 369 1.99 17.89 -1.65
C ALA A 369 2.07 19.39 -1.32
N LYS A 370 0.89 20.04 -1.26
CA LYS A 370 0.74 21.44 -0.86
C LYS A 370 -0.54 21.65 -0.08
N VAL A 371 -0.57 22.70 0.74
CA VAL A 371 -1.79 23.11 1.44
C VAL A 371 -2.77 23.72 0.43
N GLU A 372 -3.93 23.09 0.29
CA GLU A 372 -5.05 23.55 -0.53
C GLU A 372 -5.93 24.55 0.25
N ASN A 373 -6.29 24.17 1.49
CA ASN A 373 -7.13 24.99 2.34
C ASN A 373 -6.39 25.42 3.61
N THR A 374 -6.02 26.70 3.64
CA THR A 374 -5.26 27.31 4.75
C THR A 374 -6.04 27.47 6.04
N GLN A 375 -7.39 27.44 6.00
CA GLN A 375 -8.23 27.57 7.20
C GLN A 375 -8.31 26.28 8.02
N LYS A 376 -7.93 25.13 7.43
CA LYS A 376 -8.04 23.82 8.08
C LYS A 376 -6.86 23.46 8.97
N ILE A 377 -5.72 24.10 8.79
CA ILE A 377 -4.45 23.70 9.41
C ILE A 377 -3.81 24.91 10.11
N ALA A 378 -3.49 24.78 11.39
CA ALA A 378 -2.67 25.71 12.16
C ALA A 378 -1.25 25.15 12.35
N VAL A 379 -0.27 26.04 12.31
CA VAL A 379 1.16 25.72 12.43
C VAL A 379 1.77 26.55 13.55
N ALA A 380 2.22 25.90 14.62
CA ALA A 380 2.94 26.58 15.68
C ALA A 380 4.45 26.60 15.42
N VAL A 381 4.98 27.79 15.36
CA VAL A 381 6.42 28.06 15.15
C VAL A 381 7.05 28.44 16.47
N SER A 382 8.14 27.74 16.83
CA SER A 382 8.88 28.03 18.07
C SER A 382 9.44 29.45 18.10
N GLY A 383 9.54 30.05 19.27
CA GLY A 383 10.15 31.37 19.47
C GLY A 383 11.63 31.40 19.06
N ALA A 384 12.15 32.58 18.83
CA ALA A 384 13.57 32.74 18.46
C ALA A 384 14.51 32.50 19.65
N THR A 385 14.09 32.90 20.87
CA THR A 385 14.88 32.80 22.10
C THR A 385 14.01 32.27 23.25
N ASP A 386 14.65 31.76 24.28
CA ASP A 386 13.94 31.50 25.54
C ASP A 386 13.86 32.81 26.39
N PRO A 387 12.75 33.07 27.09
CA PRO A 387 12.69 34.19 27.98
C PRO A 387 13.79 34.06 29.03
N THR A 388 14.61 35.10 29.17
CA THR A 388 15.61 35.17 30.23
C THR A 388 14.92 35.00 31.57
N SER A 389 15.27 33.94 32.31
CA SER A 389 14.81 33.78 33.68
C SER A 389 15.22 35.03 34.50
N LYS A 390 14.24 35.83 34.86
CA LYS A 390 14.44 36.88 35.86
C LYS A 390 14.56 36.30 37.23
#